data_8415b7eb1498b88d37f11bc0c922eacf
#
_entry.id   8415b7eb1498b88d37f11bc0c922eacf
#
_cell.length_a   1.000
_cell.length_b   1.000
_cell.length_c   1.000
_cell.angle_alpha   90.00
_cell.angle_beta   90.00
_cell.angle_gamma   90.00
#
_symmetry.space_group_name_H-M   'P 1'
#
loop_
_entity.id
_entity.type
_entity.pdbx_description
1 polymer ?
#
loop_
_entity_poly.entity_id
_entity_poly.type
_entity_poly.pdbx_seq_one_letter_code
_entity_poly.pdbx_strand_id
1 'polypeptide(L)'
;MSALDMPRPAGEPAWVDDVLRFWFTELTYEQCFEKNDAVDRQIGERFGAVHERLAADDGSIDTTAPRELLAAIVVFDQFSRNLFRGTARAFATDPVARRLARAAVDNRIDAAMAKRERIFVYLPFEHSEDAADQVRSVALQGALDDPDLDKYAMAHKVIIDRFGRFPHRNVALGRESTPEEIAFLKEPMSSF
;
A
#
# COMPACT_ATOMS: atom_id res chain seq x y z
N MET A 1 -14.33 -13.78 6.14
CA MET A 1 -14.54 -13.08 7.45
C MET A 1 -13.63 -11.86 7.43
N SER A 2 -14.04 -10.71 7.94
CA SER A 2 -13.13 -9.56 7.97
C SER A 2 -12.11 -9.69 9.09
N ALA A 3 -10.88 -9.20 8.90
CA ALA A 3 -9.89 -9.07 9.97
C ALA A 3 -10.41 -8.17 11.11
N LEU A 4 -11.29 -7.22 10.77
CA LEU A 4 -11.99 -6.37 11.75
C LEU A 4 -12.98 -7.15 12.64
N ASP A 5 -13.57 -8.23 12.10
CA ASP A 5 -14.52 -9.08 12.84
C ASP A 5 -13.81 -10.15 13.67
N MET A 6 -12.50 -10.34 13.47
CA MET A 6 -11.73 -11.28 14.28
C MET A 6 -11.61 -10.76 15.72
N PRO A 7 -11.73 -11.63 16.73
CA PRO A 7 -11.50 -11.23 18.10
C PRO A 7 -10.08 -10.71 18.26
N ARG A 8 -9.95 -9.60 18.98
CA ARG A 8 -8.64 -9.02 19.29
C ARG A 8 -7.82 -10.02 20.12
N PRO A 9 -6.65 -10.46 19.63
CA PRO A 9 -5.79 -11.37 20.39
C PRO A 9 -5.31 -10.74 21.70
N ALA A 10 -5.15 -11.57 22.73
CA ALA A 10 -4.51 -11.12 23.95
C ALA A 10 -3.06 -10.70 23.66
N GLY A 11 -2.70 -9.47 24.03
CA GLY A 11 -1.37 -8.93 23.76
C GLY A 11 -1.23 -8.19 22.41
N GLU A 12 -2.28 -8.12 21.59
CA GLU A 12 -2.24 -7.31 20.37
C GLU A 12 -1.92 -5.85 20.70
N PRO A 13 -0.92 -5.24 20.03
CA PRO A 13 -0.58 -3.84 20.27
C PRO A 13 -1.76 -2.90 19.96
N ALA A 14 -1.98 -1.90 20.79
CA ALA A 14 -3.13 -0.98 20.65
C ALA A 14 -3.21 -0.29 19.29
N TRP A 15 -2.05 0.04 18.70
CA TRP A 15 -1.97 0.70 17.40
C TRP A 15 -2.62 -0.10 16.27
N VAL A 16 -2.68 -1.42 16.37
CA VAL A 16 -3.29 -2.30 15.35
C VAL A 16 -4.76 -1.99 15.18
N ASP A 17 -5.50 -2.00 16.29
CA ASP A 17 -6.93 -1.70 16.28
C ASP A 17 -7.22 -0.26 15.83
N ASP A 18 -6.41 0.69 16.29
CA ASP A 18 -6.55 2.11 15.91
C ASP A 18 -6.35 2.33 14.42
N VAL A 19 -5.33 1.70 13.80
CA VAL A 19 -5.06 1.77 12.36
C VAL A 19 -6.18 1.13 11.56
N LEU A 20 -6.58 -0.10 11.91
CA LEU A 20 -7.62 -0.83 11.18
C LEU A 20 -8.96 -0.10 11.24
N ARG A 21 -9.38 0.39 12.40
CA ARG A 21 -10.61 1.15 12.56
C ARG A 21 -10.58 2.44 11.75
N PHE A 22 -9.49 3.20 11.84
CA PHE A 22 -9.36 4.44 11.06
C PHE A 22 -9.49 4.17 9.57
N TRP A 23 -8.70 3.22 9.04
CA TRP A 23 -8.61 2.97 7.59
C TRP A 23 -9.85 2.32 7.00
N PHE A 24 -10.44 1.36 7.71
CA PHE A 24 -11.51 0.53 7.17
C PHE A 24 -12.92 0.93 7.65
N THR A 25 -13.03 1.74 8.72
CA THR A 25 -14.34 2.11 9.30
C THR A 25 -14.57 3.62 9.32
N GLU A 26 -13.56 4.43 9.68
CA GLU A 26 -13.73 5.89 9.75
C GLU A 26 -13.63 6.55 8.37
N LEU A 27 -12.79 6.00 7.45
CA LEU A 27 -12.66 6.47 6.09
C LEU A 27 -13.61 5.75 5.14
N THR A 28 -14.16 6.47 4.16
CA THR A 28 -14.82 5.84 3.01
C THR A 28 -13.78 5.16 2.11
N TYR A 29 -14.25 4.30 1.19
CA TYR A 29 -13.35 3.65 0.24
C TYR A 29 -12.63 4.67 -0.65
N GLU A 30 -13.35 5.66 -1.13
CA GLU A 30 -12.83 6.73 -2.00
C GLU A 30 -11.75 7.56 -1.29
N GLN A 31 -11.97 7.90 -0.01
CA GLN A 31 -11.02 8.66 0.79
C GLN A 31 -9.67 7.96 0.97
N CYS A 32 -9.62 6.63 0.82
CA CYS A 32 -8.35 5.90 0.89
C CYS A 32 -7.46 6.13 -0.35
N PHE A 33 -8.04 6.53 -1.48
CA PHE A 33 -7.33 6.70 -2.76
C PHE A 33 -7.21 8.16 -3.21
N GLU A 34 -8.01 9.05 -2.66
CA GLU A 34 -7.99 10.45 -3.03
C GLU A 34 -6.98 11.25 -2.20
N LYS A 35 -6.33 12.21 -2.84
CA LYS A 35 -5.53 13.18 -2.10
C LYS A 35 -6.46 14.05 -1.25
N ASN A 36 -6.29 13.99 0.07
CA ASN A 36 -7.08 14.75 1.03
C ASN A 36 -6.21 15.26 2.18
N ASP A 37 -5.96 16.57 2.20
CA ASP A 37 -5.08 17.21 3.19
C ASP A 37 -5.63 17.07 4.63
N ALA A 38 -6.94 16.89 4.82
CA ALA A 38 -7.52 16.64 6.14
C ALA A 38 -7.24 15.21 6.62
N VAL A 39 -7.31 14.23 5.71
CA VAL A 39 -6.93 12.83 5.99
C VAL A 39 -5.42 12.75 6.25
N ASP A 40 -4.59 13.38 5.41
CA ASP A 40 -3.14 13.42 5.58
C ASP A 40 -2.75 13.98 6.98
N ARG A 41 -3.42 15.04 7.43
CA ARG A 41 -3.20 15.63 8.76
C ARG A 41 -3.62 14.68 9.88
N GLN A 42 -4.79 14.06 9.79
CA GLN A 42 -5.24 13.08 10.79
C GLN A 42 -4.28 11.90 10.90
N ILE A 43 -3.77 11.41 9.77
CA ILE A 43 -2.75 10.34 9.76
C ILE A 43 -1.49 10.82 10.47
N GLY A 44 -1.03 12.05 10.19
CA GLY A 44 0.13 12.64 10.85
C GLY A 44 -0.01 12.73 12.37
N GLU A 45 -1.14 13.26 12.83
CA GLU A 45 -1.43 13.45 14.25
C GLU A 45 -1.61 12.13 15.01
N ARG A 46 -2.29 11.16 14.42
CA ARG A 46 -2.64 9.89 15.10
C ARG A 46 -1.59 8.80 14.94
N PHE A 47 -0.94 8.72 13.77
CA PHE A 47 -0.14 7.56 13.40
C PHE A 47 1.30 7.88 13.00
N GLY A 48 1.69 9.16 12.94
CA GLY A 48 3.08 9.54 12.62
C GLY A 48 4.10 8.88 13.54
N ALA A 49 3.86 8.90 14.87
CA ALA A 49 4.72 8.24 15.84
C ALA A 49 4.72 6.70 15.71
N VAL A 50 3.59 6.10 15.32
CA VAL A 50 3.49 4.66 15.06
C VAL A 50 4.34 4.30 13.86
N HIS A 51 4.22 5.06 12.76
CA HIS A 51 5.03 4.86 11.56
C HIS A 51 6.53 4.94 11.85
N GLU A 52 6.99 6.01 12.52
CA GLU A 52 8.42 6.18 12.85
C GLU A 52 8.95 5.04 13.72
N ARG A 53 8.20 4.63 14.74
CA ARG A 53 8.59 3.52 15.62
C ARG A 53 8.71 2.20 14.85
N LEU A 54 7.71 1.86 14.03
CA LEU A 54 7.72 0.62 13.26
C LEU A 54 8.81 0.63 12.18
N ALA A 55 9.07 1.78 11.54
CA ALA A 55 10.14 1.92 10.57
C ALA A 55 11.54 1.79 11.20
N ALA A 56 11.72 2.23 12.46
CA ALA A 56 12.98 2.11 13.18
C ALA A 56 13.26 0.67 13.65
N ASP A 57 12.23 -0.15 13.85
CA ASP A 57 12.34 -1.55 14.29
C ASP A 57 12.41 -2.53 13.10
N ASP A 58 12.71 -2.04 11.91
CA ASP A 58 12.76 -2.81 10.64
C ASP A 58 11.51 -3.69 10.42
N GLY A 59 10.37 -3.25 10.98
CA GLY A 59 9.09 -3.93 10.87
C GLY A 59 9.07 -5.29 11.56
N SER A 60 9.49 -5.36 12.81
CA SER A 60 9.27 -6.51 13.70
C SER A 60 7.77 -6.72 13.93
N ILE A 61 7.10 -7.31 12.95
CA ILE A 61 5.66 -7.54 12.89
C ILE A 61 5.39 -9.04 12.98
N ASP A 62 4.42 -9.43 13.78
CA ASP A 62 3.95 -10.81 13.78
C ASP A 62 3.21 -11.13 12.47
N THR A 63 3.96 -11.75 11.54
CA THR A 63 3.42 -12.13 10.22
C THR A 63 2.43 -13.29 10.28
N THR A 64 2.19 -13.88 11.45
CA THR A 64 1.16 -14.92 11.65
C THR A 64 -0.15 -14.36 12.19
N ALA A 65 -0.15 -13.09 12.66
CA ALA A 65 -1.32 -12.39 13.17
C ALA A 65 -1.98 -11.57 12.06
N PRO A 66 -3.14 -11.98 11.50
CA PRO A 66 -3.73 -11.34 10.32
C PRO A 66 -4.02 -9.85 10.50
N ARG A 67 -4.48 -9.45 11.69
CA ARG A 67 -4.80 -8.05 12.00
C ARG A 67 -3.56 -7.17 12.05
N GLU A 68 -2.51 -7.62 12.75
CA GLU A 68 -1.24 -6.88 12.85
C GLU A 68 -0.56 -6.76 11.49
N LEU A 69 -0.55 -7.85 10.72
CA LEU A 69 0.00 -7.89 9.37
C LEU A 69 -0.69 -6.90 8.44
N LEU A 70 -2.03 -6.88 8.43
CA LEU A 70 -2.81 -5.93 7.62
C LEU A 70 -2.58 -4.48 8.06
N ALA A 71 -2.62 -4.20 9.37
CA ALA A 71 -2.38 -2.87 9.90
C ALA A 71 -0.97 -2.36 9.55
N ALA A 72 0.05 -3.21 9.65
CA ALA A 72 1.42 -2.86 9.28
C ALA A 72 1.56 -2.57 7.78
N ILE A 73 0.91 -3.34 6.92
CA ILE A 73 0.89 -3.08 5.48
C ILE A 73 0.27 -1.70 5.21
N VAL A 74 -0.85 -1.36 5.83
CA VAL A 74 -1.48 -0.03 5.69
C VAL A 74 -0.53 1.08 6.16
N VAL A 75 0.15 0.90 7.30
CA VAL A 75 1.11 1.89 7.81
C VAL A 75 2.27 2.10 6.84
N PHE A 76 2.88 1.04 6.35
CA PHE A 76 4.08 1.14 5.53
C PHE A 76 3.82 1.50 4.07
N ASP A 77 2.69 1.06 3.51
CA ASP A 77 2.36 1.34 2.12
C ASP A 77 1.51 2.61 1.97
N GLN A 78 0.44 2.76 2.74
CA GLN A 78 -0.51 3.86 2.57
C GLN A 78 -0.11 5.09 3.38
N PHE A 79 0.08 4.95 4.71
CA PHE A 79 0.39 6.11 5.55
C PHE A 79 1.71 6.78 5.18
N SER A 80 2.71 6.03 4.68
CA SER A 80 3.95 6.63 4.16
C SER A 80 3.67 7.62 3.04
N ARG A 81 2.74 7.31 2.14
CA ARG A 81 2.34 8.19 1.04
C ARG A 81 1.61 9.43 1.55
N ASN A 82 0.75 9.29 2.54
CA ASN A 82 0.05 10.43 3.15
C ASN A 82 1.00 11.34 3.96
N LEU A 83 1.88 10.74 4.79
CA LEU A 83 2.79 11.46 5.68
C LEU A 83 3.88 12.22 4.93
N PHE A 84 4.40 11.65 3.84
CA PHE A 84 5.63 12.14 3.19
C PHE A 84 5.43 12.46 1.71
N ARG A 85 4.22 12.83 1.34
CA ARG A 85 3.81 13.11 -0.04
C ARG A 85 4.81 14.02 -0.76
N GLY A 86 5.23 13.62 -1.96
CA GLY A 86 6.18 14.38 -2.78
C GLY A 86 7.65 14.27 -2.37
N THR A 87 7.99 13.42 -1.41
CA THR A 87 9.36 13.16 -0.98
C THR A 87 9.76 11.70 -1.14
N ALA A 88 11.05 11.41 -1.12
CA ALA A 88 11.57 10.03 -1.17
C ALA A 88 11.09 9.17 0.01
N ARG A 89 10.78 9.79 1.16
CA ARG A 89 10.26 9.08 2.34
C ARG A 89 8.90 8.41 2.09
N ALA A 90 8.10 8.92 1.14
CA ALA A 90 6.82 8.32 0.77
C ALA A 90 6.96 6.87 0.27
N PHE A 91 8.15 6.49 -0.20
CA PHE A 91 8.45 5.18 -0.79
C PHE A 91 9.49 4.39 0.02
N ALA A 92 10.05 4.96 1.09
CA ALA A 92 11.16 4.37 1.83
C ALA A 92 10.79 3.04 2.49
N THR A 93 9.54 2.85 2.86
CA THR A 93 9.02 1.64 3.51
C THR A 93 8.36 0.64 2.56
N ASP A 94 8.32 0.92 1.24
CA ASP A 94 7.80 0.00 0.23
C ASP A 94 8.43 -1.41 0.29
N PRO A 95 9.76 -1.59 0.52
CA PRO A 95 10.34 -2.92 0.67
C PRO A 95 9.78 -3.71 1.85
N VAL A 96 9.48 -3.03 2.97
CA VAL A 96 8.88 -3.67 4.16
C VAL A 96 7.44 -4.06 3.85
N ALA A 97 6.63 -3.14 3.29
CA ALA A 97 5.25 -3.41 2.90
C ALA A 97 5.16 -4.61 1.95
N ARG A 98 6.05 -4.68 0.94
CA ARG A 98 6.14 -5.83 0.02
C ARG A 98 6.48 -7.15 0.72
N ARG A 99 7.44 -7.14 1.65
CA ARG A 99 7.80 -8.34 2.43
C ARG A 99 6.59 -8.86 3.21
N LEU A 100 5.85 -7.97 3.86
CA LEU A 100 4.65 -8.30 4.61
C LEU A 100 3.53 -8.80 3.70
N ALA A 101 3.29 -8.15 2.57
CA ALA A 101 2.33 -8.59 1.56
C ALA A 101 2.65 -10.00 1.02
N ARG A 102 3.94 -10.28 0.77
CA ARG A 102 4.39 -11.63 0.40
C ARG A 102 4.09 -12.65 1.49
N ALA A 103 4.39 -12.33 2.75
CA ALA A 103 4.07 -13.22 3.86
C ALA A 103 2.56 -13.50 3.95
N ALA A 104 1.71 -12.48 3.76
CA ALA A 104 0.26 -12.65 3.77
C ALA A 104 -0.22 -13.61 2.69
N VAL A 105 0.26 -13.45 1.45
CA VAL A 105 -0.19 -14.25 0.29
C VAL A 105 0.43 -15.65 0.30
N ASP A 106 1.73 -15.77 0.56
CA ASP A 106 2.45 -17.05 0.51
C ASP A 106 1.97 -18.02 1.61
N ASN A 107 1.56 -17.48 2.76
CA ASN A 107 0.97 -18.25 3.86
C ASN A 107 -0.57 -18.30 3.81
N ARG A 108 -1.21 -17.76 2.77
CA ARG A 108 -2.66 -17.74 2.55
C ARG A 108 -3.45 -17.05 3.67
N ILE A 109 -2.83 -16.11 4.37
CA ILE A 109 -3.48 -15.33 5.44
C ILE A 109 -4.55 -14.42 4.84
N ASP A 110 -4.28 -13.86 3.66
CA ASP A 110 -5.21 -13.03 2.88
C ASP A 110 -6.51 -13.75 2.54
N ALA A 111 -6.50 -15.07 2.40
CA ALA A 111 -7.69 -15.85 2.05
C ALA A 111 -8.83 -15.76 3.11
N ALA A 112 -8.48 -15.46 4.36
CA ALA A 112 -9.44 -15.25 5.44
C ALA A 112 -9.97 -13.81 5.53
N MET A 113 -9.37 -12.87 4.76
CA MET A 113 -9.69 -11.44 4.79
C MET A 113 -10.86 -11.09 3.86
N ALA A 114 -11.57 -10.01 4.17
CA ALA A 114 -12.59 -9.44 3.30
C ALA A 114 -11.97 -8.85 2.03
N LYS A 115 -12.76 -8.74 0.94
CA LYS A 115 -12.30 -8.17 -0.35
C LYS A 115 -11.59 -6.83 -0.17
N ARG A 116 -12.19 -5.88 0.55
CA ARG A 116 -11.60 -4.56 0.81
C ARG A 116 -10.23 -4.64 1.49
N GLU A 117 -10.04 -5.57 2.41
CA GLU A 117 -8.77 -5.79 3.11
C GLU A 117 -7.71 -6.40 2.18
N ARG A 118 -8.10 -7.38 1.37
CA ARG A 118 -7.23 -8.02 0.38
C ARG A 118 -6.70 -7.03 -0.65
N ILE A 119 -7.48 -6.05 -1.05
CA ILE A 119 -7.02 -4.96 -1.94
C ILE A 119 -5.75 -4.32 -1.35
N PHE A 120 -5.80 -3.90 -0.08
CA PHE A 120 -4.64 -3.25 0.56
C PHE A 120 -3.47 -4.20 0.82
N VAL A 121 -3.71 -5.49 1.01
CA VAL A 121 -2.63 -6.49 1.04
C VAL A 121 -1.93 -6.61 -0.31
N TYR A 122 -2.62 -6.39 -1.42
CA TYR A 122 -2.08 -6.56 -2.77
C TYR A 122 -1.43 -5.31 -3.36
N LEU A 123 -1.82 -4.11 -2.88
CA LEU A 123 -1.25 -2.83 -3.34
C LEU A 123 0.28 -2.75 -3.25
N PRO A 124 1.00 -3.32 -2.24
CA PRO A 124 2.46 -3.29 -2.26
C PRO A 124 3.11 -3.96 -3.48
N PHE A 125 2.45 -4.95 -4.10
CA PHE A 125 2.92 -5.53 -5.37
C PHE A 125 2.66 -4.58 -6.53
N GLU A 126 1.51 -3.93 -6.56
CA GLU A 126 1.13 -2.94 -7.57
C GLU A 126 2.04 -1.71 -7.54
N HIS A 127 2.46 -1.31 -6.34
CA HIS A 127 3.38 -0.20 -6.12
C HIS A 127 4.86 -0.54 -6.37
N SER A 128 5.18 -1.80 -6.64
CA SER A 128 6.57 -2.25 -6.87
C SER A 128 7.06 -1.91 -8.28
N GLU A 129 8.33 -1.50 -8.39
CA GLU A 129 9.01 -1.35 -9.68
C GLU A 129 9.61 -2.69 -10.19
N ASP A 130 9.33 -3.81 -9.53
CA ASP A 130 9.74 -5.15 -9.96
C ASP A 130 8.69 -5.76 -10.89
N ALA A 131 9.09 -6.19 -12.09
CA ALA A 131 8.18 -6.74 -13.09
C ALA A 131 7.47 -8.03 -12.61
N ALA A 132 8.11 -8.85 -11.78
CA ALA A 132 7.49 -10.06 -11.24
C ALA A 132 6.38 -9.72 -10.22
N ASP A 133 6.58 -8.66 -9.42
CA ASP A 133 5.56 -8.16 -8.52
C ASP A 133 4.36 -7.59 -9.29
N GLN A 134 4.59 -6.92 -10.43
CA GLN A 134 3.52 -6.42 -11.29
C GLN A 134 2.66 -7.55 -11.88
N VAL A 135 3.31 -8.62 -12.34
CA VAL A 135 2.58 -9.84 -12.81
C VAL A 135 1.75 -10.42 -11.67
N ARG A 136 2.32 -10.46 -10.46
CA ARG A 136 1.62 -10.97 -9.28
C ARG A 136 0.44 -10.07 -8.89
N SER A 137 0.61 -8.75 -8.93
CA SER A 137 -0.46 -7.78 -8.67
C SER A 137 -1.65 -7.99 -9.58
N VAL A 138 -1.42 -8.05 -10.90
CA VAL A 138 -2.49 -8.29 -11.88
C VAL A 138 -3.24 -9.61 -11.59
N ALA A 139 -2.53 -10.68 -11.25
CA ALA A 139 -3.17 -11.96 -10.93
C ALA A 139 -3.99 -11.90 -9.63
N LEU A 140 -3.50 -11.21 -8.61
CA LEU A 140 -4.16 -11.11 -7.31
C LEU A 140 -5.36 -10.16 -7.34
N GLN A 141 -5.23 -9.00 -7.99
CA GLN A 141 -6.34 -8.04 -8.15
C GLN A 141 -7.43 -8.64 -9.04
N GLY A 142 -7.06 -9.30 -10.15
CA GLY A 142 -7.99 -9.97 -11.04
C GLY A 142 -8.80 -11.08 -10.38
N ALA A 143 -8.26 -11.75 -9.36
CA ALA A 143 -8.99 -12.74 -8.60
C ALA A 143 -10.05 -12.15 -7.64
N LEU A 144 -10.18 -10.81 -7.57
CA LEU A 144 -11.19 -10.13 -6.75
C LEU A 144 -12.50 -9.82 -7.49
N ASP A 145 -12.59 -10.17 -8.78
CA ASP A 145 -13.79 -9.92 -9.61
C ASP A 145 -14.24 -8.45 -9.57
N ASP A 146 -13.31 -7.54 -9.91
CA ASP A 146 -13.57 -6.11 -9.91
C ASP A 146 -12.86 -5.45 -11.10
N PRO A 147 -13.61 -5.01 -12.12
CA PRO A 147 -13.03 -4.44 -13.35
C PRO A 147 -12.18 -3.19 -13.13
N ASP A 148 -12.48 -2.40 -12.09
CA ASP A 148 -11.68 -1.21 -11.78
C ASP A 148 -10.32 -1.61 -11.19
N LEU A 149 -10.27 -2.62 -10.32
CA LEU A 149 -9.01 -3.15 -9.79
C LEU A 149 -8.13 -3.73 -10.92
N ASP A 150 -8.73 -4.50 -11.84
CA ASP A 150 -8.03 -5.04 -13.02
C ASP A 150 -7.42 -3.92 -13.85
N LYS A 151 -8.20 -2.87 -14.11
CA LYS A 151 -7.77 -1.71 -14.89
C LYS A 151 -6.58 -1.01 -14.25
N TYR A 152 -6.63 -0.77 -12.93
CA TYR A 152 -5.54 -0.08 -12.22
C TYR A 152 -4.29 -0.95 -12.13
N ALA A 153 -4.40 -2.22 -11.78
CA ALA A 153 -3.27 -3.15 -11.76
C ALA A 153 -2.59 -3.26 -13.13
N MET A 154 -3.38 -3.34 -14.20
CA MET A 154 -2.84 -3.37 -15.56
C MET A 154 -2.18 -2.05 -15.95
N ALA A 155 -2.72 -0.90 -15.54
CA ALA A 155 -2.13 0.40 -15.81
C ALA A 155 -0.75 0.56 -15.15
N HIS A 156 -0.60 0.11 -13.90
CA HIS A 156 0.70 0.08 -13.22
C HIS A 156 1.69 -0.83 -13.95
N LYS A 157 1.25 -2.04 -14.30
CA LYS A 157 2.09 -3.00 -15.01
C LYS A 157 2.60 -2.46 -16.34
N VAL A 158 1.74 -1.84 -17.15
CA VAL A 158 2.13 -1.26 -18.45
C VAL A 158 3.22 -0.21 -18.31
N ILE A 159 3.19 0.60 -17.24
CA ILE A 159 4.23 1.58 -16.97
C ILE A 159 5.57 0.90 -16.65
N ILE A 160 5.55 -0.14 -15.82
CA ILE A 160 6.77 -0.90 -15.47
C ILE A 160 7.30 -1.68 -16.67
N ASP A 161 6.43 -2.29 -17.47
CA ASP A 161 6.84 -2.98 -18.72
C ASP A 161 7.54 -2.00 -19.69
N ARG A 162 7.08 -0.73 -19.75
CA ARG A 162 7.60 0.29 -20.66
C ARG A 162 8.87 0.96 -20.16
N PHE A 163 8.91 1.35 -18.89
CA PHE A 163 9.98 2.20 -18.35
C PHE A 163 10.86 1.50 -17.32
N GLY A 164 10.46 0.33 -16.81
CA GLY A 164 11.15 -0.36 -15.71
C GLY A 164 11.05 0.36 -14.37
N ARG A 165 10.30 1.47 -14.32
CA ARG A 165 10.11 2.31 -13.13
C ARG A 165 8.86 3.16 -13.28
N PHE A 166 8.43 3.79 -12.18
CA PHE A 166 7.35 4.77 -12.20
C PHE A 166 7.92 6.19 -12.43
N PRO A 167 7.72 6.81 -13.62
CA PRO A 167 8.26 8.13 -13.93
C PRO A 167 7.79 9.23 -12.99
N HIS A 168 6.55 9.16 -12.48
CA HIS A 168 6.01 10.14 -11.52
C HIS A 168 6.78 10.21 -10.20
N ARG A 169 7.56 9.18 -9.84
CA ARG A 169 8.40 9.16 -8.65
C ARG A 169 9.78 9.81 -8.86
N ASN A 170 10.16 10.09 -10.11
CA ASN A 170 11.52 10.52 -10.43
C ASN A 170 11.93 11.77 -9.66
N VAL A 171 11.08 12.78 -9.61
CA VAL A 171 11.38 14.05 -8.89
C VAL A 171 11.58 13.76 -7.40
N ALA A 172 10.70 13.03 -6.76
CA ALA A 172 10.77 12.72 -5.33
C ALA A 172 12.01 11.87 -4.98
N LEU A 173 12.44 11.00 -5.91
CA LEU A 173 13.59 10.11 -5.73
C LEU A 173 14.91 10.68 -6.28
N GLY A 174 14.92 11.92 -6.76
CA GLY A 174 16.12 12.55 -7.34
C GLY A 174 16.61 11.88 -8.62
N ARG A 175 15.72 11.23 -9.38
CA ARG A 175 16.04 10.56 -10.65
C ARG A 175 15.77 11.49 -11.83
N GLU A 176 16.66 11.54 -12.81
CA GLU A 176 16.42 12.26 -14.06
C GLU A 176 15.37 11.54 -14.91
N SER A 177 14.43 12.30 -15.45
CA SER A 177 13.43 11.78 -16.38
C SER A 177 13.95 11.85 -17.82
N THR A 178 13.73 10.78 -18.59
CA THR A 178 14.00 10.78 -20.03
C THR A 178 12.98 11.63 -20.77
N PRO A 179 13.26 12.07 -22.02
CA PRO A 179 12.29 12.79 -22.84
C PRO A 179 10.98 12.02 -23.05
N GLU A 180 11.06 10.68 -23.15
CA GLU A 180 9.90 9.83 -23.29
C GLU A 180 9.05 9.81 -22.00
N GLU A 181 9.67 9.69 -20.82
CA GLU A 181 8.98 9.77 -19.54
C GLU A 181 8.31 11.13 -19.32
N ILE A 182 8.98 12.24 -19.72
CA ILE A 182 8.40 13.58 -19.66
C ILE A 182 7.16 13.72 -20.56
N ALA A 183 7.17 13.10 -21.74
CA ALA A 183 6.02 13.06 -22.62
C ALA A 183 4.88 12.23 -21.99
N PHE A 184 5.18 11.05 -21.49
CA PHE A 184 4.24 10.15 -20.83
C PHE A 184 3.57 10.79 -19.61
N LEU A 185 4.28 11.54 -18.79
CA LEU A 185 3.72 12.22 -17.60
C LEU A 185 2.62 13.26 -17.91
N LYS A 186 2.39 13.59 -19.20
CA LYS A 186 1.29 14.43 -19.65
C LYS A 186 0.04 13.64 -20.06
N GLU A 187 0.14 12.33 -20.13
CA GLU A 187 -0.94 11.45 -20.52
C GLU A 187 -1.87 11.13 -19.31
N PRO A 188 -3.16 10.85 -19.55
CA PRO A 188 -4.02 10.31 -18.50
C PRO A 188 -3.45 9.01 -17.92
N MET A 189 -3.70 8.75 -16.63
CA MET A 189 -3.21 7.55 -15.93
C MET A 189 -1.68 7.41 -15.89
N SER A 190 -0.95 8.52 -15.98
CA SER A 190 0.52 8.54 -15.89
C SER A 190 1.05 8.61 -14.46
N SER A 191 0.18 8.82 -13.49
CA SER A 191 0.52 8.91 -12.05
C SER A 191 -0.65 8.41 -11.19
N PHE A 192 -0.32 7.86 -10.03
CA PHE A 192 -1.24 7.27 -9.07
C PHE A 192 -0.93 7.74 -7.65
#